data_faa2f83958fbd728211acec889346876
#
_entry.id   faa2f83958fbd728211acec889346876
#
_cell.length_a   1.000
_cell.length_b   1.000
_cell.length_c   1.000
_cell.angle_alpha   90.00
_cell.angle_beta   90.00
_cell.angle_gamma   90.00
#
_symmetry.space_group_name_H-M   'P 1'
#
loop_
_entity.id
_entity.type
_entity.pdbx_description
1 polymer ?
#
loop_
_entity_poly.entity_id
_entity_poly.type
_entity_poly.pdbx_seq_one_letter_code
_entity_poly.pdbx_strand_id
1 'polypeptide(L)'
;GAALMTETTFEKKFIDGVADTISNFALERVLYENYKELGVPSYTDEENAFADALSKTYMGNDRVPGVAAGNDETAREQVIAMQKACGHAMNAFLAPLYQGNAFKAGSTDVGDVSWLTPTAQIHVAAWPNGCPGHSWQNVSCDRTEIGHKAAVHAGKVLAAAAIDLFNQPEVLKEARAEFEKRTAAG
;
A
#
# COMPACT_ATOMS: atom_id res chain seq x y z
N GLY A 1 6.83 -16.23 -30.85
CA GLY A 1 6.23 -15.35 -31.89
C GLY A 1 7.22 -14.29 -32.31
N ALA A 2 7.75 -13.48 -31.36
CA ALA A 2 8.67 -12.38 -31.68
C ALA A 2 9.95 -12.89 -32.38
N ALA A 3 10.53 -13.98 -31.89
CA ALA A 3 11.73 -14.56 -32.50
C ALA A 3 11.47 -15.04 -33.94
N LEU A 4 10.32 -15.65 -34.20
CA LEU A 4 9.91 -16.08 -35.56
C LEU A 4 9.73 -14.87 -36.49
N MET A 5 9.12 -13.78 -36.01
CA MET A 5 8.90 -12.57 -36.82
C MET A 5 10.20 -11.85 -37.21
N THR A 6 11.25 -12.02 -36.42
CA THR A 6 12.55 -11.34 -36.62
C THR A 6 13.66 -12.27 -37.07
N GLU A 7 13.33 -13.56 -37.38
CA GLU A 7 14.28 -14.58 -37.79
C GLU A 7 15.44 -14.76 -36.79
N THR A 8 15.15 -14.55 -35.52
CA THR A 8 16.11 -14.73 -34.42
C THR A 8 15.78 -15.98 -33.61
N THR A 9 16.65 -16.34 -32.68
CA THR A 9 16.45 -17.40 -31.71
C THR A 9 16.35 -16.82 -30.30
N PHE A 10 15.72 -17.56 -29.36
CA PHE A 10 15.69 -17.19 -27.95
C PHE A 10 16.06 -18.38 -27.08
N GLU A 11 16.61 -18.11 -25.92
CA GLU A 11 16.83 -19.05 -24.86
C GLU A 11 15.98 -18.67 -23.65
N LYS A 12 15.28 -19.63 -23.05
CA LYS A 12 14.50 -19.44 -21.84
C LYS A 12 15.26 -20.02 -20.64
N LYS A 13 15.64 -19.15 -19.71
CA LYS A 13 16.18 -19.55 -18.41
C LYS A 13 15.18 -19.18 -17.33
N PHE A 14 14.61 -20.20 -16.68
CA PHE A 14 13.78 -19.97 -15.50
C PHE A 14 14.71 -19.61 -14.32
N ILE A 15 14.40 -18.53 -13.63
CA ILE A 15 15.16 -18.06 -12.48
C ILE A 15 14.31 -18.21 -11.22
N ASP A 16 13.06 -17.70 -11.22
CA ASP A 16 12.18 -17.69 -10.07
C ASP A 16 10.72 -17.52 -10.46
N GLY A 17 9.81 -17.68 -9.48
CA GLY A 17 8.39 -17.42 -9.55
C GLY A 17 7.90 -16.92 -8.21
N VAL A 18 6.97 -15.99 -8.21
CA VAL A 18 6.42 -15.34 -7.01
C VAL A 18 4.95 -15.71 -6.87
N ALA A 19 4.53 -16.04 -5.65
CA ALA A 19 3.12 -16.24 -5.33
C ALA A 19 2.38 -14.91 -5.18
N ASP A 20 1.06 -14.92 -5.36
CA ASP A 20 0.19 -13.78 -5.02
C ASP A 20 0.10 -13.59 -3.50
N THR A 21 -0.12 -12.35 -3.08
CA THR A 21 -0.21 -12.02 -1.66
C THR A 21 -1.56 -12.46 -1.08
N ILE A 22 -1.52 -13.19 0.02
CA ILE A 22 -2.69 -13.56 0.81
C ILE A 22 -2.84 -12.55 1.96
N SER A 23 -3.93 -11.80 1.95
CA SER A 23 -4.27 -10.88 3.04
C SER A 23 -4.67 -11.62 4.31
N ASN A 24 -4.32 -11.06 5.47
CA ASN A 24 -4.80 -11.49 6.78
C ASN A 24 -5.61 -10.37 7.43
N PHE A 25 -6.91 -10.51 7.46
CA PHE A 25 -7.84 -9.48 7.91
C PHE A 25 -7.75 -9.18 9.41
N ALA A 26 -7.40 -10.18 10.21
CA ALA A 26 -7.16 -9.97 11.63
C ALA A 26 -5.99 -9.01 11.86
N LEU A 27 -4.87 -9.21 11.17
CA LEU A 27 -3.69 -8.32 11.26
C LEU A 27 -3.95 -6.95 10.61
N GLU A 28 -4.69 -6.89 9.51
CA GLU A 28 -5.06 -5.61 8.90
C GLU A 28 -5.86 -4.71 9.84
N ARG A 29 -6.79 -5.29 10.63
CA ARG A 29 -7.52 -4.54 11.66
C ARG A 29 -6.60 -3.96 12.73
N VAL A 30 -5.63 -4.74 13.22
CA VAL A 30 -4.66 -4.26 14.20
C VAL A 30 -3.84 -3.09 13.65
N LEU A 31 -3.33 -3.23 12.42
CA LEU A 31 -2.59 -2.16 11.76
C LEU A 31 -3.44 -0.92 11.57
N TYR A 32 -4.70 -1.09 11.14
CA TYR A 32 -5.62 0.02 10.88
C TYR A 32 -5.97 0.80 12.14
N GLU A 33 -6.31 0.13 13.24
CA GLU A 33 -6.64 0.80 14.50
C GLU A 33 -5.42 1.53 15.08
N ASN A 34 -4.23 0.97 15.01
CA ASN A 34 -3.00 1.67 15.39
C ASN A 34 -2.71 2.88 14.48
N TYR A 35 -2.95 2.75 13.19
CA TYR A 35 -2.80 3.89 12.26
C TYR A 35 -3.79 5.00 12.58
N LYS A 36 -5.03 4.65 12.89
CA LYS A 36 -6.08 5.59 13.27
C LYS A 36 -5.77 6.31 14.57
N GLU A 37 -5.24 5.61 15.58
CA GLU A 37 -4.82 6.19 16.86
C GLU A 37 -3.64 7.15 16.70
N LEU A 38 -2.63 6.76 15.94
CA LEU A 38 -1.46 7.59 15.66
C LEU A 38 -1.75 8.76 14.71
N GLY A 39 -2.86 8.70 13.97
CA GLY A 39 -3.21 9.67 12.94
C GLY A 39 -2.39 9.50 11.66
N VAL A 40 -2.34 10.53 10.86
CA VAL A 40 -1.58 10.59 9.61
C VAL A 40 -0.48 11.63 9.69
N PRO A 41 0.60 11.52 8.89
CA PRO A 41 1.62 12.56 8.82
C PRO A 41 1.03 13.92 8.45
N SER A 42 1.49 14.98 9.08
CA SER A 42 1.20 16.36 8.70
C SER A 42 2.29 16.92 7.81
N TYR A 43 1.92 17.79 6.88
CA TYR A 43 2.82 18.40 5.92
C TYR A 43 2.86 19.93 6.13
N THR A 44 4.04 20.53 6.03
CA THR A 44 4.22 21.98 6.08
C THR A 44 3.76 22.64 4.77
N ASP A 45 3.67 23.97 4.75
CA ASP A 45 3.32 24.73 3.54
C ASP A 45 4.37 24.50 2.44
N GLU A 46 5.65 24.41 2.79
CA GLU A 46 6.74 24.15 1.83
C GLU A 46 6.65 22.72 1.25
N GLU A 47 6.34 21.73 2.07
CA GLU A 47 6.14 20.35 1.63
C GLU A 47 4.93 20.23 0.70
N ASN A 48 3.82 20.89 1.04
CA ASN A 48 2.64 20.95 0.20
C ASN A 48 2.92 21.68 -1.11
N ALA A 49 3.62 22.82 -1.09
CA ALA A 49 4.00 23.56 -2.29
C ALA A 49 4.89 22.71 -3.22
N PHE A 50 5.86 21.98 -2.65
CA PHE A 50 6.68 21.04 -3.41
C PHE A 50 5.86 19.94 -4.04
N ALA A 51 4.97 19.29 -3.26
CA ALA A 51 4.10 18.22 -3.73
C ALA A 51 3.15 18.69 -4.84
N ASP A 52 2.55 19.86 -4.68
CA ASP A 52 1.67 20.48 -5.68
C ASP A 52 2.41 20.83 -6.98
N ALA A 53 3.66 21.32 -6.87
CA ALA A 53 4.50 21.58 -8.05
C ALA A 53 4.87 20.28 -8.76
N LEU A 54 5.25 19.25 -8.01
CA LEU A 54 5.63 17.95 -8.53
C LEU A 54 4.44 17.26 -9.22
N SER A 55 3.24 17.35 -8.65
CA SER A 55 2.03 16.75 -9.22
C SER A 55 1.66 17.28 -10.61
N LYS A 56 2.11 18.47 -10.97
CA LYS A 56 1.92 19.07 -12.31
C LYS A 56 2.84 18.48 -13.37
N THR A 57 3.83 17.68 -13.00
CA THR A 57 4.81 17.10 -13.93
C THR A 57 4.39 15.74 -14.47
N TYR A 58 3.25 15.19 -14.05
CA TYR A 58 2.75 13.89 -14.49
C TYR A 58 1.22 13.91 -14.64
N MET A 59 0.70 12.90 -15.36
CA MET A 59 -0.74 12.63 -15.47
C MET A 59 -1.16 11.55 -14.49
N GLY A 60 -2.44 11.53 -14.10
CA GLY A 60 -3.00 10.52 -13.19
C GLY A 60 -3.02 10.93 -11.72
N ASN A 61 -2.89 12.23 -11.44
CA ASN A 61 -3.08 12.81 -10.11
C ASN A 61 -4.52 12.74 -9.59
N ASP A 62 -5.46 12.30 -10.43
CA ASP A 62 -6.87 12.03 -10.11
C ASP A 62 -7.12 10.60 -9.62
N ARG A 63 -6.08 9.79 -9.45
CA ARG A 63 -6.21 8.43 -8.92
C ARG A 63 -6.79 8.43 -7.51
N VAL A 64 -7.67 7.48 -7.26
CA VAL A 64 -8.27 7.27 -5.93
C VAL A 64 -7.35 6.38 -5.10
N PRO A 65 -6.72 6.89 -4.04
CA PRO A 65 -5.82 6.11 -3.20
C PRO A 65 -6.57 5.15 -2.28
N GLY A 66 -5.93 4.06 -1.90
CA GLY A 66 -6.42 3.14 -0.86
C GLY A 66 -7.62 2.27 -1.23
N VAL A 67 -8.22 2.48 -2.42
CA VAL A 67 -9.37 1.68 -2.89
C VAL A 67 -8.97 0.99 -4.18
N ALA A 68 -9.03 -0.33 -4.21
CA ALA A 68 -8.82 -1.08 -5.44
C ALA A 68 -10.00 -0.83 -6.40
N ALA A 69 -9.70 -0.69 -7.70
CA ALA A 69 -10.71 -0.42 -8.71
C ALA A 69 -11.83 -1.47 -8.67
N GLY A 70 -13.07 -1.01 -8.61
CA GLY A 70 -14.27 -1.85 -8.66
C GLY A 70 -14.75 -2.41 -7.32
N ASN A 71 -14.20 -1.98 -6.20
CA ASN A 71 -14.52 -2.60 -4.91
C ASN A 71 -15.80 -2.09 -4.25
N ASP A 72 -15.94 -0.81 -4.08
CA ASP A 72 -17.09 -0.22 -3.40
C ASP A 72 -17.24 1.23 -3.85
N GLU A 73 -18.32 1.54 -4.53
CA GLU A 73 -18.57 2.90 -5.04
C GLU A 73 -18.69 3.91 -3.90
N THR A 74 -19.34 3.53 -2.79
CA THR A 74 -19.49 4.41 -1.62
C THR A 74 -18.13 4.72 -0.97
N ALA A 75 -17.28 3.69 -0.78
CA ALA A 75 -15.93 3.87 -0.26
C ALA A 75 -15.08 4.73 -1.21
N ARG A 76 -15.24 4.53 -2.52
CA ARG A 76 -14.55 5.32 -3.53
C ARG A 76 -14.95 6.79 -3.49
N GLU A 77 -16.24 7.10 -3.42
CA GLU A 77 -16.75 8.46 -3.29
C GLU A 77 -16.25 9.13 -2.02
N GLN A 78 -16.23 8.40 -0.90
CA GLN A 78 -15.73 8.88 0.38
C GLN A 78 -14.25 9.26 0.28
N VAL A 79 -13.39 8.40 -0.30
CA VAL A 79 -11.97 8.67 -0.47
C VAL A 79 -11.73 9.86 -1.39
N ILE A 80 -12.50 10.01 -2.47
CA ILE A 80 -12.44 11.18 -3.36
C ILE A 80 -12.77 12.46 -2.59
N ALA A 81 -13.81 12.44 -1.74
CA ALA A 81 -14.19 13.59 -0.93
C ALA A 81 -13.08 13.96 0.08
N MET A 82 -12.46 12.95 0.73
CA MET A 82 -11.34 13.15 1.66
C MET A 82 -10.12 13.75 0.94
N GLN A 83 -9.79 13.25 -0.24
CA GLN A 83 -8.70 13.78 -1.06
C GLN A 83 -8.93 15.24 -1.46
N LYS A 84 -10.12 15.56 -1.93
CA LYS A 84 -10.48 16.95 -2.26
C LYS A 84 -10.41 17.87 -1.04
N ALA A 85 -10.76 17.38 0.14
CA ALA A 85 -10.70 18.15 1.39
C ALA A 85 -9.26 18.46 1.84
N CYS A 86 -8.26 17.71 1.38
CA CYS A 86 -6.85 18.04 1.65
C CYS A 86 -6.43 19.37 1.04
N GLY A 87 -7.03 19.80 -0.07
CA GLY A 87 -6.67 21.04 -0.75
C GLY A 87 -5.30 21.05 -1.43
N HIS A 88 -4.52 19.98 -1.29
CA HIS A 88 -3.17 19.80 -1.79
C HIS A 88 -2.99 18.42 -2.44
N ALA A 89 -1.89 18.23 -3.15
CA ALA A 89 -1.60 16.97 -3.82
C ALA A 89 -1.23 15.82 -2.85
N MET A 90 -0.85 16.13 -1.61
CA MET A 90 -0.60 15.10 -0.59
C MET A 90 -1.90 14.56 0.00
N ASN A 91 -1.96 13.24 0.17
CA ASN A 91 -3.09 12.56 0.82
C ASN A 91 -2.88 12.55 2.35
N ALA A 92 -3.33 13.60 3.03
CA ALA A 92 -3.25 13.76 4.48
C ALA A 92 -4.49 13.21 5.20
N PHE A 93 -4.86 11.95 4.90
CA PHE A 93 -5.99 11.26 5.52
C PHE A 93 -5.74 9.75 5.58
N LEU A 94 -6.42 9.06 6.48
CA LEU A 94 -6.50 7.61 6.52
C LEU A 94 -7.72 7.15 5.74
N ALA A 95 -7.51 6.40 4.66
CA ALA A 95 -8.61 5.80 3.90
C ALA A 95 -9.38 4.79 4.77
N PRO A 96 -10.70 4.62 4.55
CA PRO A 96 -11.47 3.58 5.24
C PRO A 96 -10.86 2.19 5.05
N LEU A 97 -10.93 1.36 6.09
CA LEU A 97 -10.48 -0.02 5.99
C LEU A 97 -11.35 -0.77 4.98
N TYR A 98 -10.71 -1.30 3.96
CA TYR A 98 -11.33 -2.21 3.00
C TYR A 98 -10.73 -3.61 3.19
N GLN A 99 -11.60 -4.60 3.39
CA GLN A 99 -11.23 -6.00 3.49
C GLN A 99 -11.96 -6.80 2.41
N GLY A 100 -11.24 -7.33 1.45
CA GLY A 100 -11.82 -8.03 0.30
C GLY A 100 -10.77 -8.74 -0.53
N ASN A 101 -11.22 -9.36 -1.61
CA ASN A 101 -10.38 -10.15 -2.52
C ASN A 101 -10.13 -9.43 -3.84
N ALA A 102 -10.07 -8.10 -3.83
CA ALA A 102 -9.81 -7.35 -5.04
C ALA A 102 -8.36 -7.56 -5.51
N PHE A 103 -8.22 -7.94 -6.76
CA PHE A 103 -6.93 -8.10 -7.39
C PHE A 103 -6.30 -6.73 -7.71
N LYS A 104 -5.05 -6.55 -7.30
CA LYS A 104 -4.21 -5.42 -7.71
C LYS A 104 -2.97 -5.95 -8.40
N ALA A 105 -2.79 -5.56 -9.66
CA ALA A 105 -1.61 -5.94 -10.42
C ALA A 105 -0.33 -5.33 -9.81
N GLY A 106 0.71 -6.12 -9.76
CA GLY A 106 2.03 -5.77 -9.24
C GLY A 106 2.80 -7.04 -8.88
N SER A 107 4.04 -6.89 -8.44
CA SER A 107 4.82 -8.00 -7.90
C SER A 107 5.56 -7.57 -6.64
N THR A 108 5.71 -8.50 -5.71
CA THR A 108 6.41 -8.28 -4.44
C THR A 108 6.75 -9.64 -3.82
N ASP A 109 7.91 -9.74 -3.19
CA ASP A 109 8.34 -10.93 -2.46
C ASP A 109 7.49 -11.20 -1.20
N VAL A 110 6.68 -10.22 -0.77
CA VAL A 110 5.72 -10.37 0.32
C VAL A 110 4.66 -11.45 0.00
N GLY A 111 4.40 -11.70 -1.28
CA GLY A 111 3.56 -12.83 -1.71
C GLY A 111 4.02 -14.12 -1.08
N ASP A 112 5.26 -14.52 -1.30
CA ASP A 112 5.83 -15.77 -0.79
C ASP A 112 5.81 -15.82 0.74
N VAL A 113 6.10 -14.70 1.41
CA VAL A 113 5.99 -14.62 2.89
C VAL A 113 4.56 -14.87 3.36
N SER A 114 3.56 -14.35 2.64
CA SER A 114 2.14 -14.51 2.99
C SER A 114 1.63 -15.94 2.89
N TRP A 115 2.32 -16.83 2.17
CA TRP A 115 2.02 -18.25 2.11
C TRP A 115 2.69 -19.07 3.24
N LEU A 116 3.62 -18.47 3.97
CA LEU A 116 4.34 -19.12 5.07
C LEU A 116 3.84 -18.68 6.45
N THR A 117 3.32 -17.45 6.56
CA THR A 117 2.86 -16.88 7.82
C THR A 117 1.77 -15.83 7.61
N PRO A 118 0.87 -15.60 8.60
CA PRO A 118 -0.08 -14.49 8.55
C PRO A 118 0.64 -13.17 8.26
N THR A 119 0.19 -12.47 7.22
CA THR A 119 0.87 -11.26 6.73
C THR A 119 -0.14 -10.15 6.44
N ALA A 120 0.19 -8.92 6.84
CA ALA A 120 -0.55 -7.72 6.49
C ALA A 120 0.41 -6.57 6.15
N GLN A 121 -0.07 -5.59 5.39
CA GLN A 121 0.70 -4.45 4.93
C GLN A 121 -0.04 -3.15 5.22
N ILE A 122 0.72 -2.06 5.37
CA ILE A 122 0.19 -0.70 5.41
C ILE A 122 0.78 0.13 4.28
N HIS A 123 0.07 1.17 3.90
CA HIS A 123 0.56 2.18 2.98
C HIS A 123 0.52 3.54 3.66
N VAL A 124 1.62 4.29 3.59
CA VAL A 124 1.73 5.65 4.09
C VAL A 124 2.03 6.58 2.91
N ALA A 125 1.37 7.73 2.84
CA ALA A 125 1.60 8.68 1.77
C ALA A 125 3.03 9.25 1.85
N ALA A 126 3.88 8.87 0.91
CA ALA A 126 5.27 9.30 0.78
C ALA A 126 5.52 10.19 -0.43
N TRP A 127 4.49 10.42 -1.26
CA TRP A 127 4.51 11.24 -2.47
C TRP A 127 3.10 11.74 -2.83
N PRO A 128 2.99 12.73 -3.73
CA PRO A 128 1.70 13.27 -4.14
C PRO A 128 0.82 12.22 -4.80
N ASN A 129 -0.50 12.40 -4.70
CA ASN A 129 -1.46 11.49 -5.29
C ASN A 129 -1.20 11.24 -6.78
N GLY A 130 -1.36 9.99 -7.21
CA GLY A 130 -1.18 9.59 -8.60
C GLY A 130 0.27 9.60 -9.10
N CYS A 131 1.25 9.92 -8.24
CA CYS A 131 2.67 9.87 -8.62
C CYS A 131 3.01 8.49 -9.21
N PRO A 132 3.62 8.45 -10.41
CA PRO A 132 3.98 7.18 -11.02
C PRO A 132 5.09 6.50 -10.21
N GLY A 133 4.92 5.21 -9.93
CA GLY A 133 5.99 4.39 -9.36
C GLY A 133 7.16 4.27 -10.33
N HIS A 134 8.36 3.98 -9.83
CA HIS A 134 9.59 3.83 -10.62
C HIS A 134 9.91 5.04 -11.51
N SER A 135 9.68 6.25 -10.98
CA SER A 135 9.88 7.51 -11.69
C SER A 135 10.81 8.45 -10.91
N TRP A 136 11.35 9.45 -11.60
CA TRP A 136 12.16 10.48 -10.96
C TRP A 136 11.33 11.30 -9.96
N GLN A 137 10.03 11.46 -10.18
CA GLN A 137 9.12 12.13 -9.26
C GLN A 137 9.04 11.39 -7.93
N ASN A 138 8.89 10.07 -7.98
CA ASN A 138 8.89 9.24 -6.79
C ASN A 138 10.19 9.39 -6.00
N VAL A 139 11.33 9.21 -6.67
CA VAL A 139 12.67 9.35 -6.06
C VAL A 139 12.90 10.75 -5.48
N SER A 140 12.36 11.80 -6.13
CA SER A 140 12.47 13.16 -5.62
C SER A 140 11.80 13.34 -4.26
N CYS A 141 10.65 12.70 -4.02
CA CYS A 141 9.96 12.74 -2.74
C CYS A 141 10.71 11.96 -1.65
N ASP A 142 11.29 10.82 -1.98
CA ASP A 142 11.96 9.95 -1.02
C ASP A 142 13.14 10.65 -0.30
N ARG A 143 13.77 11.65 -0.95
CA ARG A 143 14.84 12.46 -0.36
C ARG A 143 14.37 13.68 0.44
N THR A 144 13.08 13.88 0.55
CA THR A 144 12.51 15.02 1.29
C THR A 144 11.98 14.58 2.65
N GLU A 145 11.60 15.56 3.47
CA GLU A 145 10.91 15.31 4.73
C GLU A 145 9.57 14.57 4.54
N ILE A 146 8.95 14.66 3.36
CA ILE A 146 7.74 13.89 3.02
C ILE A 146 8.04 12.38 3.09
N GLY A 147 9.08 11.93 2.40
CA GLY A 147 9.51 10.53 2.43
C GLY A 147 9.97 10.08 3.81
N HIS A 148 10.77 10.90 4.51
CA HIS A 148 11.25 10.61 5.86
C HIS A 148 10.10 10.48 6.87
N LYS A 149 9.12 11.40 6.86
CA LYS A 149 7.92 11.32 7.70
C LYS A 149 7.13 10.07 7.44
N ALA A 150 6.94 9.69 6.18
CA ALA A 150 6.23 8.48 5.80
C ALA A 150 6.93 7.22 6.35
N ALA A 151 8.25 7.10 6.20
CA ALA A 151 9.02 5.97 6.71
C ALA A 151 8.96 5.87 8.24
N VAL A 152 9.17 6.99 8.95
CA VAL A 152 9.10 7.02 10.42
C VAL A 152 7.68 6.70 10.91
N HIS A 153 6.65 7.22 10.24
CA HIS A 153 5.26 6.95 10.60
C HIS A 153 4.90 5.47 10.40
N ALA A 154 5.30 4.88 9.28
CA ALA A 154 5.12 3.45 9.03
C ALA A 154 5.77 2.61 10.15
N GLY A 155 7.00 2.95 10.54
CA GLY A 155 7.68 2.29 11.65
C GLY A 155 6.94 2.41 12.98
N LYS A 156 6.33 3.58 13.28
CA LYS A 156 5.51 3.75 14.48
C LYS A 156 4.27 2.87 14.49
N VAL A 157 3.53 2.82 13.36
CA VAL A 157 2.34 1.97 13.24
C VAL A 157 2.69 0.50 13.40
N LEU A 158 3.77 0.04 12.75
CA LEU A 158 4.23 -1.34 12.86
C LEU A 158 4.68 -1.68 14.29
N ALA A 159 5.37 -0.79 14.97
CA ALA A 159 5.81 -0.99 16.36
C ALA A 159 4.62 -1.06 17.33
N ALA A 160 3.64 -0.16 17.17
CA ALA A 160 2.42 -0.18 17.98
C ALA A 160 1.61 -1.47 17.75
N ALA A 161 1.43 -1.89 16.50
CA ALA A 161 0.78 -3.15 16.18
C ALA A 161 1.53 -4.36 16.78
N ALA A 162 2.86 -4.37 16.75
CA ALA A 162 3.64 -5.42 17.40
C ALA A 162 3.41 -5.47 18.91
N ILE A 163 3.34 -4.32 19.58
CA ILE A 163 3.01 -4.26 21.03
C ILE A 163 1.63 -4.84 21.31
N ASP A 164 0.64 -4.50 20.48
CA ASP A 164 -0.70 -5.06 20.62
C ASP A 164 -0.71 -6.58 20.47
N LEU A 165 -0.01 -7.11 19.47
CA LEU A 165 0.08 -8.55 19.23
C LEU A 165 0.78 -9.29 20.39
N PHE A 166 1.76 -8.68 21.06
CA PHE A 166 2.35 -9.25 22.27
C PHE A 166 1.39 -9.27 23.45
N ASN A 167 0.52 -8.27 23.56
CA ASN A 167 -0.42 -8.13 24.67
C ASN A 167 -1.76 -8.87 24.43
N GLN A 168 -2.07 -9.24 23.18
CA GLN A 168 -3.36 -9.82 22.77
C GLN A 168 -3.15 -11.16 22.04
N PRO A 169 -2.79 -12.23 22.74
CA PRO A 169 -2.49 -13.52 22.12
C PRO A 169 -3.69 -14.16 21.38
N GLU A 170 -4.91 -13.75 21.70
CA GLU A 170 -6.12 -14.16 20.97
C GLU A 170 -6.15 -13.64 19.55
N VAL A 171 -5.63 -12.45 19.30
CA VAL A 171 -5.51 -11.89 17.92
C VAL A 171 -4.54 -12.73 17.09
N LEU A 172 -3.43 -13.18 17.69
CA LEU A 172 -2.50 -14.10 17.02
C LEU A 172 -3.16 -15.44 16.66
N LYS A 173 -4.03 -15.95 17.53
CA LYS A 173 -4.81 -17.18 17.25
C LYS A 173 -5.80 -16.96 16.13
N GLU A 174 -6.50 -15.82 16.12
CA GLU A 174 -7.42 -15.44 15.03
C GLU A 174 -6.68 -15.34 13.71
N ALA A 175 -5.56 -14.61 13.69
CA ALA A 175 -4.73 -14.44 12.49
C ALA A 175 -4.22 -15.78 11.96
N ARG A 176 -3.81 -16.69 12.85
CA ARG A 176 -3.36 -18.03 12.48
C ARG A 176 -4.48 -18.88 11.90
N ALA A 177 -5.65 -18.88 12.52
CA ALA A 177 -6.81 -19.62 12.04
C ALA A 177 -7.29 -19.11 10.66
N GLU A 178 -7.28 -17.80 10.45
CA GLU A 178 -7.60 -17.20 9.14
C GLU A 178 -6.57 -17.62 8.07
N PHE A 179 -5.29 -17.57 8.41
CA PHE A 179 -4.21 -18.00 7.53
C PHE A 179 -4.37 -19.46 7.10
N GLU A 180 -4.56 -20.37 8.06
CA GLU A 180 -4.75 -21.80 7.77
C GLU A 180 -5.97 -22.05 6.88
N LYS A 181 -7.06 -21.33 7.11
CA LYS A 181 -8.26 -21.41 6.27
C LYS A 181 -8.02 -20.93 4.83
N ARG A 182 -7.27 -19.83 4.66
CA ARG A 182 -7.00 -19.25 3.33
C ARG A 182 -5.99 -20.05 2.52
N THR A 183 -5.01 -20.66 3.19
CA THR A 183 -3.97 -21.48 2.54
C THR A 183 -4.38 -22.93 2.31
N ALA A 184 -5.45 -23.42 2.96
CA ALA A 184 -5.92 -24.80 2.78
C ALA A 184 -6.51 -25.09 1.40
N ALA A 185 -6.79 -24.08 0.60
CA ALA A 185 -7.37 -24.20 -0.74
C ALA A 185 -6.34 -24.09 -1.89
N GLY A 186 -5.06 -23.94 -1.57
CA GLY A 186 -3.93 -23.79 -2.51
C GLY A 186 -3.08 -25.04 -2.67
#